data_3a6f3b74adc76ae668273c8169ef4b16
#
_entry.id   3a6f3b74adc76ae668273c8169ef4b16
#
_cell.length_a   1.000
_cell.length_b   1.000
_cell.length_c   1.000
_cell.angle_alpha   90.00
_cell.angle_beta   90.00
_cell.angle_gamma   90.00
#
_symmetry.space_group_name_H-M   'P 1'
#
loop_
_entity.id
_entity.type
_entity.pdbx_description
1 polymer ?
#
loop_
_entity_poly.entity_id
_entity_poly.type
_entity_poly.pdbx_seq_one_letter_code
_entity_poly.pdbx_strand_id
1 'polypeptide(L)'
;MKINLKELAVFSVLGALMYVSKQLLEFLPNFHLLAAFIVSSTVVFRQKALYPIYVFVFLTGLLNGFNLWWVPYLYIWTVLWGLVMLLPKRMPTWLAGVLYIVIAGLHGFAYGALYAPAQALMFHLNFEQTIAWIVAGFPFDIVHGISNMLCGLLILPMIAAFRQAQKLTH
;
A
#
# COMPACT_ATOMS: atom_id res chain seq x y z
N MET A 1 -17.03 -4.17 12.89
CA MET A 1 -16.71 -5.19 11.88
C MET A 1 -16.23 -6.43 12.62
N LYS A 2 -17.02 -7.52 12.63
CA LYS A 2 -16.63 -8.75 13.35
C LYS A 2 -15.62 -9.55 12.50
N ILE A 3 -14.55 -10.04 13.11
CA ILE A 3 -13.55 -10.92 12.51
C ILE A 3 -13.62 -12.27 13.23
N ASN A 4 -13.57 -13.36 12.48
CA ASN A 4 -13.41 -14.69 13.03
C ASN A 4 -11.91 -15.08 13.10
N LEU A 5 -11.60 -16.16 13.81
CA LEU A 5 -10.22 -16.61 14.03
C LEU A 5 -9.49 -16.99 12.72
N LYS A 6 -10.20 -17.57 11.75
CA LYS A 6 -9.62 -17.91 10.43
C LYS A 6 -9.27 -16.65 9.62
N GLU A 7 -10.16 -15.65 9.62
CA GLU A 7 -9.88 -14.36 8.99
C GLU A 7 -8.67 -13.67 9.65
N LEU A 8 -8.59 -13.69 10.99
CA LEU A 8 -7.46 -13.13 11.72
C LEU A 8 -6.14 -13.79 11.28
N ALA A 9 -6.11 -15.12 11.19
CA ALA A 9 -4.93 -15.86 10.72
C ALA A 9 -4.55 -15.45 9.29
N VAL A 10 -5.51 -15.41 8.34
CA VAL A 10 -5.26 -15.00 6.95
C VAL A 10 -4.73 -13.57 6.88
N PHE A 11 -5.31 -12.63 7.61
CA PHE A 11 -4.88 -11.23 7.59
C PHE A 11 -3.51 -11.02 8.23
N SER A 12 -3.18 -11.78 9.28
CA SER A 12 -1.85 -11.76 9.90
C SER A 12 -0.79 -12.27 8.92
N VAL A 13 -1.06 -13.38 8.23
CA VAL A 13 -0.15 -13.92 7.20
C VAL A 13 0.02 -12.93 6.04
N LEU A 14 -1.07 -12.31 5.55
CA LEU A 14 -1.00 -11.32 4.48
C LEU A 14 -0.16 -10.10 4.88
N GLY A 15 -0.35 -9.58 6.10
CA GLY A 15 0.45 -8.47 6.62
C GLY A 15 1.94 -8.83 6.76
N ALA A 16 2.23 -10.06 7.22
CA ALA A 16 3.60 -10.55 7.28
C ALA A 16 4.23 -10.71 5.89
N LEU A 17 3.46 -11.22 4.90
CA LEU A 17 3.92 -11.31 3.50
C LEU A 17 4.19 -9.92 2.89
N MET A 18 3.37 -8.91 3.19
CA MET A 18 3.63 -7.52 2.80
C MET A 18 4.98 -7.06 3.35
N TYR A 19 5.25 -7.28 4.64
CA TYR A 19 6.51 -6.93 5.29
C TYR A 19 7.70 -7.66 4.65
N VAL A 20 7.62 -8.99 4.56
CA VAL A 20 8.70 -9.82 4.00
C VAL A 20 8.99 -9.45 2.55
N SER A 21 7.96 -9.23 1.72
CA SER A 21 8.14 -8.82 0.32
C SER A 21 8.86 -7.49 0.20
N LYS A 22 8.60 -6.54 1.11
CA LYS A 22 9.32 -5.26 1.17
C LYS A 22 10.79 -5.48 1.53
N GLN A 23 11.07 -6.27 2.56
CA GLN A 23 12.44 -6.55 3.01
C GLN A 23 13.27 -7.28 1.93
N LEU A 24 12.67 -8.27 1.24
CA LEU A 24 13.35 -9.01 0.17
C LEU A 24 13.73 -8.12 -1.03
N LEU A 25 13.01 -7.04 -1.26
CA LEU A 25 13.25 -6.10 -2.36
C LEU A 25 13.99 -4.82 -1.92
N GLU A 26 14.44 -4.74 -0.67
CA GLU A 26 15.09 -3.54 -0.12
C GLU A 26 16.38 -3.14 -0.85
N PHE A 27 17.04 -4.10 -1.53
CA PHE A 27 18.20 -3.82 -2.39
C PHE A 27 17.86 -3.03 -3.66
N LEU A 28 16.56 -2.91 -4.01
CA LEU A 28 16.03 -2.07 -5.09
C LEU A 28 15.27 -0.90 -4.48
N PRO A 29 15.87 0.29 -4.36
CA PRO A 29 15.21 1.45 -3.76
C PRO A 29 13.88 1.77 -4.44
N ASN A 30 12.82 1.95 -3.63
CA ASN A 30 11.46 2.25 -4.08
C ASN A 30 10.82 1.19 -5.00
N PHE A 31 11.35 -0.04 -5.02
CA PHE A 31 10.77 -1.16 -5.74
C PHE A 31 10.21 -2.18 -4.74
N HIS A 32 8.88 -2.34 -4.70
CA HIS A 32 8.24 -3.27 -3.78
C HIS A 32 6.82 -3.65 -4.24
N LEU A 33 6.35 -4.81 -3.77
CA LEU A 33 5.03 -5.35 -4.11
C LEU A 33 3.87 -4.77 -3.27
N LEU A 34 4.16 -3.83 -2.38
CA LEU A 34 3.21 -3.40 -1.35
C LEU A 34 1.92 -2.83 -1.93
N ALA A 35 2.01 -1.96 -2.96
CA ALA A 35 0.82 -1.43 -3.62
C ALA A 35 -0.03 -2.55 -4.25
N ALA A 36 0.60 -3.56 -4.88
CA ALA A 36 -0.11 -4.70 -5.44
C ALA A 36 -0.82 -5.52 -4.35
N PHE A 37 -0.18 -5.74 -3.20
CA PHE A 37 -0.82 -6.39 -2.04
C PHE A 37 -2.02 -5.60 -1.52
N ILE A 38 -1.88 -4.28 -1.34
CA ILE A 38 -2.93 -3.42 -0.80
C ILE A 38 -4.13 -3.37 -1.75
N VAL A 39 -3.90 -3.15 -3.05
CA VAL A 39 -4.96 -3.13 -4.05
C VAL A 39 -5.68 -4.47 -4.09
N SER A 40 -4.95 -5.59 -4.18
CA SER A 40 -5.52 -6.94 -4.23
C SER A 40 -6.32 -7.28 -2.99
N SER A 41 -5.79 -6.99 -1.80
CA SER A 41 -6.48 -7.18 -0.52
C SER A 41 -7.75 -6.34 -0.45
N THR A 42 -7.70 -5.09 -0.90
CA THR A 42 -8.84 -4.18 -0.87
C THR A 42 -9.96 -4.63 -1.81
N VAL A 43 -9.62 -5.11 -3.00
CA VAL A 43 -10.60 -5.65 -3.96
C VAL A 43 -11.32 -6.87 -3.37
N VAL A 44 -10.60 -7.77 -2.69
CA VAL A 44 -11.16 -9.02 -2.16
C VAL A 44 -11.86 -8.81 -0.82
N PHE A 45 -11.19 -8.17 0.15
CA PHE A 45 -11.65 -8.09 1.53
C PHE A 45 -12.34 -6.76 1.88
N ARG A 46 -12.33 -5.80 0.97
CA ARG A 46 -12.96 -4.48 1.11
C ARG A 46 -12.51 -3.77 2.40
N GLN A 47 -13.43 -3.43 3.29
CA GLN A 47 -13.12 -2.78 4.57
C GLN A 47 -12.17 -3.61 5.45
N LYS A 48 -12.29 -4.94 5.39
CA LYS A 48 -11.43 -5.83 6.18
C LYS A 48 -9.96 -5.84 5.70
N ALA A 49 -9.66 -5.30 4.50
CA ALA A 49 -8.28 -5.14 4.02
C ALA A 49 -7.43 -4.21 4.90
N LEU A 50 -8.05 -3.35 5.70
CA LEU A 50 -7.32 -2.53 6.68
C LEU A 50 -6.57 -3.39 7.72
N TYR A 51 -7.05 -4.60 8.05
CA TYR A 51 -6.35 -5.46 9.00
C TYR A 51 -4.96 -5.89 8.52
N PRO A 52 -4.80 -6.55 7.35
CA PRO A 52 -3.45 -6.90 6.87
C PRO A 52 -2.58 -5.65 6.61
N ILE A 53 -3.17 -4.52 6.17
CA ILE A 53 -2.43 -3.27 6.00
C ILE A 53 -1.84 -2.80 7.34
N TYR A 54 -2.63 -2.77 8.41
CA TYR A 54 -2.14 -2.31 9.71
C TYR A 54 -1.28 -3.35 10.43
N VAL A 55 -1.45 -4.65 10.15
CA VAL A 55 -0.46 -5.68 10.56
C VAL A 55 0.90 -5.38 9.93
N PHE A 56 0.94 -5.09 8.63
CA PHE A 56 2.17 -4.67 7.94
C PHE A 56 2.78 -3.40 8.56
N VAL A 57 1.97 -2.36 8.78
CA VAL A 57 2.42 -1.09 9.37
C VAL A 57 3.01 -1.33 10.77
N PHE A 58 2.34 -2.12 11.59
CA PHE A 58 2.81 -2.47 12.94
C PHE A 58 4.12 -3.26 12.90
N LEU A 59 4.20 -4.32 12.07
CA LEU A 59 5.41 -5.12 11.91
C LEU A 59 6.59 -4.27 11.44
N THR A 60 6.34 -3.32 10.52
CA THR A 60 7.38 -2.41 10.04
C THR A 60 7.91 -1.53 11.17
N GLY A 61 7.05 -0.98 12.01
CA GLY A 61 7.48 -0.23 13.19
C GLY A 61 8.17 -1.09 14.24
N LEU A 62 7.65 -2.30 14.50
CA LEU A 62 8.19 -3.21 15.50
C LEU A 62 9.61 -3.70 15.14
N LEU A 63 9.84 -4.04 13.88
CA LEU A 63 11.08 -4.68 13.43
C LEU A 63 12.14 -3.67 12.93
N ASN A 64 11.71 -2.51 12.40
CA ASN A 64 12.61 -1.46 11.89
C ASN A 64 12.64 -0.21 12.81
N GLY A 65 11.86 -0.20 13.89
CA GLY A 65 11.79 0.89 14.86
C GLY A 65 10.65 1.87 14.60
N PHE A 66 9.96 2.28 15.69
CA PHE A 66 8.91 3.30 15.68
C PHE A 66 9.52 4.71 15.71
N ASN A 67 10.14 5.11 14.61
CA ASN A 67 10.77 6.42 14.45
C ASN A 67 9.87 7.39 13.67
N LEU A 68 10.32 8.64 13.47
CA LEU A 68 9.56 9.66 12.74
C LEU A 68 9.19 9.24 11.33
N TRP A 69 10.05 8.52 10.63
CA TRP A 69 9.77 8.00 9.28
C TRP A 69 8.57 7.05 9.22
N TRP A 70 8.20 6.42 10.34
CA TRP A 70 7.08 5.49 10.41
C TRP A 70 5.71 6.20 10.51
N VAL A 71 5.67 7.43 11.04
CA VAL A 71 4.43 8.18 11.26
C VAL A 71 3.57 8.30 9.99
N PRO A 72 4.11 8.64 8.80
CA PRO A 72 3.32 8.68 7.57
C PRO A 72 2.67 7.35 7.18
N TYR A 73 3.26 6.21 7.58
CA TYR A 73 2.70 4.89 7.28
C TYR A 73 1.33 4.67 7.92
N LEU A 74 1.01 5.41 8.98
CA LEU A 74 -0.29 5.36 9.63
C LEU A 74 -1.46 5.77 8.70
N TYR A 75 -1.19 6.56 7.65
CA TYR A 75 -2.26 7.02 6.76
C TYR A 75 -2.00 6.79 5.26
N ILE A 76 -0.76 6.80 4.78
CA ILE A 76 -0.45 6.72 3.34
C ILE A 76 -1.09 5.48 2.69
N TRP A 77 -1.00 4.34 3.33
CA TRP A 77 -1.56 3.08 2.82
C TRP A 77 -3.08 3.05 2.88
N THR A 78 -3.67 3.78 3.84
CA THR A 78 -5.11 3.98 3.93
C THR A 78 -5.63 4.86 2.79
N VAL A 79 -4.83 5.81 2.30
CA VAL A 79 -5.17 6.60 1.10
C VAL A 79 -5.29 5.68 -0.12
N LEU A 80 -4.32 4.79 -0.36
CA LEU A 80 -4.39 3.82 -1.46
C LEU A 80 -5.61 2.89 -1.31
N TRP A 81 -5.85 2.36 -0.11
CA TRP A 81 -7.05 1.59 0.20
C TRP A 81 -8.32 2.38 -0.14
N GLY A 82 -8.41 3.64 0.28
CA GLY A 82 -9.56 4.52 0.03
C GLY A 82 -9.83 4.73 -1.46
N LEU A 83 -8.79 5.01 -2.25
CA LEU A 83 -8.89 5.16 -3.71
C LEU A 83 -9.45 3.89 -4.38
N VAL A 84 -8.99 2.71 -3.97
CA VAL A 84 -9.51 1.45 -4.49
C VAL A 84 -10.95 1.19 -4.03
N MET A 85 -11.31 1.62 -2.82
CA MET A 85 -12.69 1.50 -2.30
C MET A 85 -13.71 2.33 -3.08
N LEU A 86 -13.28 3.42 -3.72
CA LEU A 86 -14.13 4.26 -4.57
C LEU A 86 -14.46 3.59 -5.92
N LEU A 87 -13.68 2.60 -6.33
CA LEU A 87 -13.94 1.90 -7.60
C LEU A 87 -15.20 1.04 -7.53
N PRO A 88 -15.94 0.93 -8.66
CA PRO A 88 -17.10 0.05 -8.75
C PRO A 88 -16.71 -1.41 -8.42
N LYS A 89 -17.59 -2.11 -7.71
CA LYS A 89 -17.36 -3.53 -7.36
C LYS A 89 -17.39 -4.47 -8.56
N ARG A 90 -18.08 -4.08 -9.63
CA ARG A 90 -18.23 -4.87 -10.85
C ARG A 90 -17.72 -4.06 -12.03
N MET A 91 -16.68 -4.55 -12.65
CA MET A 91 -16.04 -3.96 -13.84
C MET A 91 -15.59 -5.08 -14.78
N PRO A 92 -15.55 -4.85 -16.11
CA PRO A 92 -14.87 -5.75 -17.03
C PRO A 92 -13.42 -5.98 -16.59
N THR A 93 -12.92 -7.21 -16.68
CA THR A 93 -11.59 -7.58 -16.13
C THR A 93 -10.46 -6.75 -16.70
N TRP A 94 -10.51 -6.42 -18.00
CA TRP A 94 -9.50 -5.58 -18.64
C TRP A 94 -9.48 -4.17 -18.06
N LEU A 95 -10.66 -3.55 -17.85
CA LEU A 95 -10.77 -2.21 -17.28
C LEU A 95 -10.32 -2.20 -15.82
N ALA A 96 -10.72 -3.22 -15.07
CA ALA A 96 -10.27 -3.38 -13.67
C ALA A 96 -8.74 -3.48 -13.59
N GLY A 97 -8.10 -4.29 -14.43
CA GLY A 97 -6.64 -4.42 -14.47
C GLY A 97 -5.95 -3.10 -14.76
N VAL A 98 -6.41 -2.36 -15.78
CA VAL A 98 -5.85 -1.03 -16.10
C VAL A 98 -6.01 -0.06 -14.95
N LEU A 99 -7.21 0.06 -14.37
CA LEU A 99 -7.48 1.00 -13.29
C LEU A 99 -6.66 0.69 -12.03
N TYR A 100 -6.48 -0.60 -11.69
CA TYR A 100 -5.67 -1.00 -10.54
C TYR A 100 -4.20 -0.62 -10.73
N ILE A 101 -3.64 -0.84 -11.92
CA ILE A 101 -2.26 -0.46 -12.26
C ILE A 101 -2.11 1.06 -12.21
N VAL A 102 -3.04 1.81 -12.80
CA VAL A 102 -3.00 3.28 -12.82
C VAL A 102 -3.09 3.84 -11.40
N ILE A 103 -4.02 3.36 -10.57
CA ILE A 103 -4.15 3.83 -9.18
C ILE A 103 -2.89 3.52 -8.37
N ALA A 104 -2.33 2.31 -8.50
CA ALA A 104 -1.10 1.95 -7.83
C ALA A 104 0.07 2.85 -8.26
N GLY A 105 0.20 3.11 -9.57
CA GLY A 105 1.22 4.02 -10.13
C GLY A 105 1.04 5.45 -9.65
N LEU A 106 -0.17 6.01 -9.75
CA LEU A 106 -0.47 7.38 -9.29
C LEU A 106 -0.17 7.55 -7.79
N HIS A 107 -0.50 6.56 -6.96
CA HIS A 107 -0.15 6.57 -5.55
C HIS A 107 1.38 6.60 -5.35
N GLY A 108 2.15 5.85 -6.16
CA GLY A 108 3.61 5.86 -6.13
C GLY A 108 4.19 7.22 -6.54
N PHE A 109 3.68 7.83 -7.64
CA PHE A 109 4.11 9.17 -8.09
C PHE A 109 3.74 10.27 -7.09
N ALA A 110 2.68 10.09 -6.31
CA ALA A 110 2.24 11.04 -5.29
C ALA A 110 2.83 10.76 -3.90
N TYR A 111 3.70 9.76 -3.76
CA TYR A 111 4.13 9.26 -2.44
C TYR A 111 4.79 10.35 -1.60
N GLY A 112 5.73 11.11 -2.17
CA GLY A 112 6.37 12.23 -1.49
C GLY A 112 5.37 13.33 -1.10
N ALA A 113 4.44 13.68 -1.98
CA ALA A 113 3.38 14.64 -1.67
C ALA A 113 2.46 14.16 -0.54
N LEU A 114 2.14 12.86 -0.50
CA LEU A 114 1.38 12.25 0.60
C LEU A 114 2.18 12.19 1.91
N TYR A 115 3.50 12.04 1.82
CA TYR A 115 4.40 12.00 2.97
C TYR A 115 4.62 13.40 3.57
N ALA A 116 4.63 14.44 2.73
CA ALA A 116 4.99 15.81 3.07
C ALA A 116 4.21 16.42 4.25
N PRO A 117 2.90 16.19 4.46
CA PRO A 117 2.20 16.73 5.63
C PRO A 117 2.79 16.29 6.96
N ALA A 118 3.10 15.00 7.10
CA ALA A 118 3.75 14.49 8.32
C ALA A 118 5.17 15.05 8.46
N GLN A 119 5.93 15.12 7.37
CA GLN A 119 7.28 15.69 7.34
C GLN A 119 7.26 17.15 7.80
N ALA A 120 6.34 17.96 7.26
CA ALA A 120 6.20 19.37 7.61
C ALA A 120 5.86 19.54 9.10
N LEU A 121 4.93 18.75 9.62
CA LEU A 121 4.55 18.79 11.04
C LEU A 121 5.70 18.38 11.98
N MET A 122 6.41 17.30 11.64
CA MET A 122 7.48 16.77 12.50
C MET A 122 8.74 17.64 12.53
N PHE A 123 9.04 18.31 11.41
CA PHE A 123 10.26 19.13 11.26
C PHE A 123 9.98 20.63 11.19
N HIS A 124 8.73 21.05 11.48
CA HIS A 124 8.32 22.46 11.49
C HIS A 124 8.63 23.19 10.16
N LEU A 125 8.47 22.50 9.02
CA LEU A 125 8.73 23.07 7.71
C LEU A 125 7.64 24.11 7.37
N ASN A 126 8.06 25.27 6.86
CA ASN A 126 7.13 26.21 6.26
C ASN A 126 6.69 25.72 4.86
N PHE A 127 5.78 26.46 4.22
CA PHE A 127 5.21 26.08 2.91
C PHE A 127 6.30 25.93 1.83
N GLU A 128 7.23 26.89 1.73
CA GLU A 128 8.30 26.87 0.72
C GLU A 128 9.24 25.67 0.94
N GLN A 129 9.63 25.41 2.18
CA GLN A 129 10.45 24.26 2.55
C GLN A 129 9.75 22.95 2.25
N THR A 130 8.44 22.88 2.49
CA THR A 130 7.64 21.68 2.18
C THR A 130 7.60 21.41 0.68
N ILE A 131 7.39 22.44 -0.15
CA ILE A 131 7.43 22.31 -1.61
C ILE A 131 8.83 21.92 -2.09
N ALA A 132 9.89 22.54 -1.55
CA ALA A 132 11.27 22.19 -1.88
C ALA A 132 11.57 20.72 -1.54
N TRP A 133 11.07 20.22 -0.40
CA TRP A 133 11.21 18.83 0.01
C TRP A 133 10.51 17.86 -0.96
N ILE A 134 9.27 18.18 -1.39
CA ILE A 134 8.53 17.39 -2.40
C ILE A 134 9.30 17.36 -3.72
N VAL A 135 9.75 18.50 -4.20
CA VAL A 135 10.49 18.61 -5.47
C VAL A 135 11.79 17.80 -5.41
N ALA A 136 12.54 17.88 -4.30
CA ALA A 136 13.76 17.11 -4.11
C ALA A 136 13.51 15.59 -4.07
N GLY A 137 12.34 15.17 -3.54
CA GLY A 137 11.93 13.76 -3.50
C GLY A 137 11.38 13.21 -4.82
N PHE A 138 10.96 14.07 -5.75
CA PHE A 138 10.26 13.68 -6.96
C PHE A 138 10.98 12.63 -7.84
N PRO A 139 12.32 12.64 -8.02
CA PRO A 139 13.01 11.56 -8.75
C PRO A 139 12.78 10.17 -8.13
N PHE A 140 12.69 10.07 -6.80
CA PHE A 140 12.38 8.82 -6.10
C PHE A 140 10.92 8.41 -6.29
N ASP A 141 10.00 9.38 -6.33
CA ASP A 141 8.59 9.14 -6.59
C ASP A 141 8.35 8.62 -8.02
N ILE A 142 9.14 9.08 -9.02
CA ILE A 142 9.10 8.54 -10.38
C ILE A 142 9.43 7.03 -10.36
N VAL A 143 10.52 6.65 -9.71
CA VAL A 143 10.92 5.23 -9.58
C VAL A 143 9.82 4.44 -8.88
N HIS A 144 9.26 4.99 -7.80
CA HIS A 144 8.19 4.36 -7.04
C HIS A 144 6.91 4.15 -7.87
N GLY A 145 6.50 5.17 -8.63
CA GLY A 145 5.34 5.09 -9.51
C GLY A 145 5.51 4.04 -10.60
N ILE A 146 6.65 4.03 -11.29
CA ILE A 146 6.98 3.04 -12.32
C ILE A 146 7.02 1.63 -11.71
N SER A 147 7.68 1.46 -10.56
CA SER A 147 7.73 0.20 -9.82
C SER A 147 6.32 -0.32 -9.50
N ASN A 148 5.46 0.54 -8.96
CA ASN A 148 4.09 0.18 -8.64
C ASN A 148 3.27 -0.21 -9.88
N MET A 149 3.51 0.41 -11.04
CA MET A 149 2.86 0.01 -12.31
C MET A 149 3.35 -1.35 -12.77
N LEU A 150 4.65 -1.63 -12.71
CA LEU A 150 5.23 -2.92 -13.07
C LEU A 150 4.73 -4.03 -12.14
N CYS A 151 4.81 -3.82 -10.84
CA CYS A 151 4.27 -4.75 -9.84
C CYS A 151 2.73 -4.88 -9.94
N GLY A 152 2.07 -3.86 -10.47
CA GLY A 152 0.64 -3.83 -10.72
C GLY A 152 0.15 -4.92 -11.67
N LEU A 153 1.02 -5.45 -12.55
CA LEU A 153 0.73 -6.59 -13.42
C LEU A 153 0.37 -7.86 -12.61
N LEU A 154 0.83 -7.94 -11.37
CA LEU A 154 0.55 -9.05 -10.45
C LEU A 154 -0.79 -8.92 -9.71
N ILE A 155 -1.48 -7.77 -9.82
CA ILE A 155 -2.71 -7.52 -9.04
C ILE A 155 -3.81 -8.54 -9.39
N LEU A 156 -4.08 -8.80 -10.67
CA LEU A 156 -5.12 -9.75 -11.04
C LEU A 156 -4.83 -11.19 -10.60
N PRO A 157 -3.62 -11.76 -10.81
CA PRO A 157 -3.23 -13.04 -10.21
C PRO A 157 -3.35 -13.07 -8.68
N MET A 158 -2.93 -12.01 -7.99
CA MET A 158 -3.04 -11.92 -6.54
C MET A 158 -4.49 -11.88 -6.07
N ILE A 159 -5.38 -11.17 -6.77
CA ILE A 159 -6.83 -11.19 -6.49
C ILE A 159 -7.37 -12.61 -6.58
N ALA A 160 -6.97 -13.38 -7.60
CA ALA A 160 -7.39 -14.78 -7.74
C ALA A 160 -6.92 -15.63 -6.55
N ALA A 161 -5.65 -15.49 -6.15
CA ALA A 161 -5.09 -16.19 -4.99
C ALA A 161 -5.79 -15.79 -3.68
N PHE A 162 -6.04 -14.50 -3.45
CA PHE A 162 -6.69 -14.01 -2.23
C PHE A 162 -8.16 -14.43 -2.13
N ARG A 163 -8.86 -14.57 -3.28
CA ARG A 163 -10.20 -15.17 -3.31
C ARG A 163 -10.21 -16.63 -2.88
N GLN A 164 -9.14 -17.40 -3.19
CA GLN A 164 -9.00 -18.76 -2.67
C GLN A 164 -8.78 -18.75 -1.16
N ALA A 165 -7.88 -17.88 -0.67
CA ALA A 165 -7.67 -17.71 0.77
C ALA A 165 -8.96 -17.29 1.50
N GLN A 166 -9.77 -16.41 0.89
CA GLN A 166 -11.05 -15.99 1.45
C GLN A 166 -12.03 -17.16 1.65
N LYS A 167 -12.05 -18.14 0.72
CA LYS A 167 -12.91 -19.33 0.87
C LYS A 167 -12.55 -20.17 2.10
N LEU A 168 -11.30 -20.13 2.55
CA LEU A 168 -10.85 -20.85 3.75
C LEU A 168 -11.36 -20.20 5.04
N THR A 169 -11.84 -18.97 4.98
CA THR A 169 -12.32 -18.21 6.14
C THR A 169 -13.82 -18.39 6.42
N HIS A 170 -14.53 -19.00 5.50
CA HIS A 170 -15.92 -19.42 5.62
C HIS A 170 -15.97 -20.93 5.87
#